data_a8b0bdbcef445edb7efe40848db8e1c1
#
_entry.id   a8b0bdbcef445edb7efe40848db8e1c1
#
_cell.length_a   1.000
_cell.length_b   1.000
_cell.length_c   1.000
_cell.angle_alpha   90.00
_cell.angle_beta   90.00
_cell.angle_gamma   90.00
#
_symmetry.space_group_name_H-M   'P 1'
#
loop_
_entity.id
_entity.type
_entity.pdbx_description
1 polymer ?
#
loop_
_entity_poly.entity_id
_entity_poly.type
_entity_poly.pdbx_seq_one_letter_code
_entity_poly.pdbx_strand_id
1 'polypeptide(L)'
;MNNQALFALAVCGFLAPISTAAAQAITVGATSSTSDAPIYIADRKGYFRDEGLDVKVTNFRSAADMVAPLGAGQIEAGAGSASAGLYNAVARGIKIKIVADKASSPPGYGGTKILVRKDHVESGRYRSLQDLKGMKIAMNAPGVSNTSTLNTLLQSAGLKYSDVETVDLPLPDHVAALKNKSVDASASVEPGPALAIRNGDAVLIKSDDEILPNHQIAVLLYSEDFASKRADAARRFMRAYIRAVRFYNGALKNGRLDGANADDVIAILSEATPIKSRDIYKLITPTGMNPDGRVNKASLAYDLAFYAEQVLIKGAVNLDEAVDGSFVEAVLKELGPYRP
;
A
#
# COMPACT_ATOMS: atom_id res chain seq x y z
N MET A 1 -32.57 -50.73 -65.91
CA MET A 1 -33.18 -50.37 -64.56
C MET A 1 -32.02 -50.09 -63.64
N ASN A 2 -31.67 -48.80 -63.52
CA ASN A 2 -30.50 -48.36 -62.68
C ASN A 2 -30.99 -47.86 -61.31
N ASN A 3 -30.57 -48.52 -60.26
CA ASN A 3 -30.74 -48.03 -58.91
C ASN A 3 -29.43 -47.32 -58.45
N GLN A 4 -29.48 -46.01 -58.36
CA GLN A 4 -28.44 -45.21 -57.71
C GLN A 4 -28.88 -44.99 -56.24
N ALA A 5 -28.14 -45.56 -55.30
CA ALA A 5 -28.28 -45.29 -53.87
C ALA A 5 -27.43 -44.06 -53.51
N LEU A 6 -28.06 -42.97 -53.09
CA LEU A 6 -27.39 -41.80 -52.49
C LEU A 6 -27.04 -42.11 -51.03
N PHE A 7 -25.74 -42.12 -50.69
CA PHE A 7 -25.25 -42.08 -49.33
C PHE A 7 -25.16 -40.62 -48.87
N ALA A 8 -26.02 -40.25 -47.92
CA ALA A 8 -25.90 -38.96 -47.22
C ALA A 8 -24.96 -39.10 -46.02
N LEU A 9 -23.78 -38.48 -46.10
CA LEU A 9 -22.86 -38.35 -44.94
C LEU A 9 -23.40 -37.25 -44.01
N ALA A 10 -23.90 -37.65 -42.86
CA ALA A 10 -24.23 -36.73 -41.76
C ALA A 10 -22.94 -36.36 -41.00
N VAL A 11 -22.40 -35.17 -41.20
CA VAL A 11 -21.33 -34.61 -40.42
C VAL A 11 -21.91 -34.08 -39.10
N CYS A 12 -21.89 -34.87 -38.03
CA CYS A 12 -22.14 -34.42 -36.66
C CYS A 12 -20.95 -33.58 -36.18
N GLY A 13 -21.05 -32.27 -36.30
CA GLY A 13 -20.11 -31.35 -35.64
C GLY A 13 -20.27 -31.41 -34.12
N PHE A 14 -19.33 -32.00 -33.42
CA PHE A 14 -19.22 -31.89 -31.97
C PHE A 14 -18.84 -30.46 -31.61
N LEU A 15 -19.80 -29.62 -31.22
CA LEU A 15 -19.57 -28.38 -30.49
C LEU A 15 -19.24 -28.77 -29.05
N ALA A 16 -17.96 -28.86 -28.74
CA ALA A 16 -17.52 -28.96 -27.33
C ALA A 16 -18.00 -27.71 -26.58
N PRO A 17 -18.68 -27.85 -25.42
CA PRO A 17 -19.05 -26.70 -24.63
C PRO A 17 -17.78 -25.99 -24.19
N ILE A 18 -17.62 -24.71 -24.55
CA ILE A 18 -16.61 -23.82 -23.97
C ILE A 18 -17.04 -23.60 -22.53
N SER A 19 -16.49 -24.41 -21.63
CA SER A 19 -16.66 -24.21 -20.18
C SER A 19 -15.96 -22.89 -19.84
N THR A 20 -16.72 -21.82 -19.69
CA THR A 20 -16.22 -20.59 -19.08
C THR A 20 -15.95 -20.91 -17.61
N ALA A 21 -14.66 -21.15 -17.29
CA ALA A 21 -14.26 -21.31 -15.88
C ALA A 21 -14.74 -20.07 -15.12
N ALA A 22 -15.52 -20.29 -14.06
CA ALA A 22 -15.99 -19.18 -13.21
C ALA A 22 -14.78 -18.40 -12.66
N ALA A 23 -14.88 -17.08 -12.69
CA ALA A 23 -13.83 -16.22 -12.15
C ALA A 23 -13.54 -16.57 -10.68
N GLN A 24 -12.27 -16.65 -10.32
CA GLN A 24 -11.90 -16.99 -8.94
C GLN A 24 -12.05 -15.77 -8.03
N ALA A 25 -12.89 -15.90 -7.01
CA ALA A 25 -13.11 -14.87 -6.02
C ALA A 25 -11.86 -14.65 -5.14
N ILE A 26 -11.45 -13.40 -4.99
CA ILE A 26 -10.32 -12.93 -4.20
C ILE A 26 -10.77 -11.71 -3.38
N THR A 27 -10.50 -11.69 -2.09
CA THR A 27 -10.67 -10.51 -1.26
C THR A 27 -9.32 -9.90 -0.94
N VAL A 28 -9.15 -8.60 -1.24
CA VAL A 28 -7.92 -7.85 -0.91
C VAL A 28 -8.23 -6.71 0.07
N GLY A 29 -7.45 -6.65 1.15
CA GLY A 29 -7.50 -5.56 2.12
C GLY A 29 -6.71 -4.33 1.65
N ALA A 30 -7.27 -3.12 1.84
CA ALA A 30 -6.65 -1.83 1.55
C ALA A 30 -6.82 -0.85 2.72
N THR A 31 -6.16 0.31 2.71
CA THR A 31 -6.19 1.31 3.78
C THR A 31 -6.78 2.66 3.37
N SER A 32 -7.39 2.74 2.20
CA SER A 32 -7.99 3.97 1.63
C SER A 32 -7.02 5.13 1.43
N SER A 33 -5.75 4.81 1.14
CA SER A 33 -4.67 5.78 0.87
C SER A 33 -4.26 5.78 -0.61
N THR A 34 -3.49 6.78 -1.04
CA THR A 34 -2.94 6.83 -2.41
C THR A 34 -2.00 5.67 -2.71
N SER A 35 -1.39 5.07 -1.69
CA SER A 35 -0.52 3.91 -1.86
C SER A 35 -1.28 2.63 -2.28
N ASP A 36 -2.63 2.61 -2.19
CA ASP A 36 -3.46 1.52 -2.70
C ASP A 36 -3.72 1.63 -4.22
N ALA A 37 -3.18 2.66 -4.89
CA ALA A 37 -3.40 2.93 -6.31
C ALA A 37 -3.28 1.70 -7.22
N PRO A 38 -2.26 0.81 -7.11
CA PRO A 38 -2.17 -0.36 -7.99
C PRO A 38 -3.35 -1.31 -7.88
N ILE A 39 -3.93 -1.47 -6.68
CA ILE A 39 -5.10 -2.32 -6.46
C ILE A 39 -6.32 -1.72 -7.16
N TYR A 40 -6.55 -0.42 -6.96
CA TYR A 40 -7.68 0.29 -7.59
C TYR A 40 -7.51 0.38 -9.11
N ILE A 41 -6.29 0.57 -9.61
CA ILE A 41 -5.98 0.56 -11.05
C ILE A 41 -6.25 -0.82 -11.63
N ALA A 42 -5.75 -1.90 -11.01
CA ALA A 42 -5.97 -3.26 -11.50
C ALA A 42 -7.46 -3.62 -11.57
N ASP A 43 -8.25 -3.20 -10.58
CA ASP A 43 -9.69 -3.37 -10.56
C ASP A 43 -10.37 -2.55 -11.69
N ARG A 44 -10.16 -1.23 -11.71
CA ARG A 44 -10.84 -0.31 -12.64
C ARG A 44 -10.43 -0.49 -14.10
N LYS A 45 -9.14 -0.79 -14.36
CA LYS A 45 -8.64 -1.08 -15.71
C LYS A 45 -8.95 -2.51 -16.16
N GLY A 46 -9.55 -3.34 -15.30
CA GLY A 46 -9.93 -4.71 -15.62
C GLY A 46 -8.80 -5.72 -15.61
N TYR A 47 -7.61 -5.37 -15.11
CA TYR A 47 -6.45 -6.28 -15.13
C TYR A 47 -6.69 -7.55 -14.32
N PHE A 48 -7.45 -7.49 -13.22
CA PHE A 48 -7.85 -8.69 -12.50
C PHE A 48 -8.81 -9.57 -13.32
N ARG A 49 -9.76 -8.96 -14.03
CA ARG A 49 -10.71 -9.69 -14.89
C ARG A 49 -10.01 -10.34 -16.07
N ASP A 50 -9.02 -9.67 -16.67
CA ASP A 50 -8.17 -10.24 -17.74
C ASP A 50 -7.47 -11.52 -17.28
N GLU A 51 -7.17 -11.62 -16.00
CA GLU A 51 -6.55 -12.79 -15.36
C GLU A 51 -7.60 -13.81 -14.84
N GLY A 52 -8.89 -13.64 -15.15
CA GLY A 52 -9.96 -14.51 -14.68
C GLY A 52 -10.17 -14.46 -13.16
N LEU A 53 -9.92 -13.32 -12.53
CA LEU A 53 -10.10 -13.09 -11.10
C LEU A 53 -11.28 -12.12 -10.86
N ASP A 54 -12.12 -12.46 -9.89
CA ASP A 54 -13.15 -11.58 -9.34
C ASP A 54 -12.64 -11.02 -8.00
N VAL A 55 -12.13 -9.77 -8.03
CA VAL A 55 -11.44 -9.17 -6.88
C VAL A 55 -12.35 -8.18 -6.16
N LYS A 56 -12.58 -8.44 -4.87
CA LYS A 56 -13.27 -7.53 -3.97
C LYS A 56 -12.26 -6.78 -3.10
N VAL A 57 -12.28 -5.45 -3.15
CA VAL A 57 -11.48 -4.60 -2.26
C VAL A 57 -12.25 -4.31 -0.97
N THR A 58 -11.63 -4.57 0.18
CA THR A 58 -12.19 -4.30 1.51
C THR A 58 -11.27 -3.35 2.28
N ASN A 59 -11.83 -2.26 2.80
CA ASN A 59 -11.05 -1.26 3.53
C ASN A 59 -10.92 -1.61 5.01
N PHE A 60 -9.69 -1.50 5.53
CA PHE A 60 -9.32 -1.66 6.93
C PHE A 60 -8.79 -0.34 7.49
N ARG A 61 -8.88 -0.16 8.81
CA ARG A 61 -8.35 1.04 9.49
C ARG A 61 -6.83 1.13 9.37
N SER A 62 -6.15 -0.02 9.42
CA SER A 62 -4.70 -0.13 9.33
C SER A 62 -4.27 -1.49 8.77
N ALA A 63 -2.99 -1.61 8.39
CA ALA A 63 -2.40 -2.89 8.01
C ALA A 63 -2.42 -3.91 9.17
N ALA A 64 -2.30 -3.45 10.42
CA ALA A 64 -2.32 -4.31 11.59
C ALA A 64 -3.66 -5.06 11.73
N ASP A 65 -4.78 -4.43 11.35
CA ASP A 65 -6.11 -5.04 11.40
C ASP A 65 -6.32 -6.13 10.32
N MET A 66 -5.47 -6.18 9.29
CA MET A 66 -5.51 -7.22 8.25
C MET A 66 -4.83 -8.53 8.69
N VAL A 67 -3.99 -8.49 9.73
CA VAL A 67 -3.15 -9.64 10.13
C VAL A 67 -4.00 -10.83 10.55
N ALA A 68 -5.03 -10.63 11.38
CA ALA A 68 -5.90 -11.71 11.82
C ALA A 68 -6.72 -12.32 10.66
N PRO A 69 -7.41 -11.55 9.79
CA PRO A 69 -8.11 -12.12 8.65
C PRO A 69 -7.20 -12.76 7.60
N LEU A 70 -5.97 -12.25 7.37
CA LEU A 70 -4.97 -12.93 6.53
C LEU A 70 -4.54 -14.27 7.12
N GLY A 71 -4.21 -14.28 8.43
CA GLY A 71 -3.80 -15.50 9.13
C GLY A 71 -4.89 -16.57 9.18
N ALA A 72 -6.16 -16.15 9.20
CA ALA A 72 -7.32 -17.04 9.17
C ALA A 72 -7.78 -17.42 7.74
N GLY A 73 -7.13 -16.89 6.69
CA GLY A 73 -7.53 -17.11 5.29
C GLY A 73 -8.90 -16.50 4.93
N GLN A 74 -9.36 -15.51 5.70
CA GLN A 74 -10.61 -14.78 5.42
C GLN A 74 -10.47 -13.74 4.31
N ILE A 75 -9.25 -13.27 4.09
CA ILE A 75 -8.83 -12.50 2.93
C ILE A 75 -7.58 -13.13 2.31
N GLU A 76 -7.49 -13.09 1.00
CA GLU A 76 -6.39 -13.68 0.24
C GLU A 76 -5.15 -12.81 0.24
N ALA A 77 -5.35 -11.50 0.08
CA ALA A 77 -4.29 -10.52 0.03
C ALA A 77 -4.56 -9.33 0.96
N GLY A 78 -3.50 -8.64 1.35
CA GLY A 78 -3.57 -7.41 2.13
C GLY A 78 -2.53 -6.41 1.65
N ALA A 79 -2.83 -5.13 1.75
CA ALA A 79 -2.00 -4.04 1.25
C ALA A 79 -1.80 -2.97 2.32
N GLY A 80 -0.61 -2.92 2.91
CA GLY A 80 -0.30 -1.97 3.97
C GLY A 80 1.11 -2.14 4.53
N SER A 81 1.43 -1.46 5.63
CA SER A 81 2.76 -1.54 6.26
C SER A 81 3.08 -2.96 6.74
N ALA A 82 4.35 -3.33 6.68
CA ALA A 82 4.88 -4.51 7.39
C ALA A 82 4.90 -4.18 8.89
N SER A 83 3.77 -4.39 9.57
CA SER A 83 3.54 -3.93 10.94
C SER A 83 4.17 -4.84 12.01
N ALA A 84 4.37 -4.30 13.22
CA ALA A 84 4.76 -5.10 14.39
C ALA A 84 3.76 -6.25 14.65
N GLY A 85 2.47 -6.03 14.38
CA GLY A 85 1.43 -7.07 14.44
C GLY A 85 1.67 -8.22 13.48
N LEU A 86 2.06 -7.91 12.23
CA LEU A 86 2.46 -8.90 11.23
C LEU A 86 3.68 -9.72 11.71
N TYR A 87 4.74 -9.04 12.15
CA TYR A 87 5.95 -9.70 12.64
C TYR A 87 5.68 -10.59 13.85
N ASN A 88 4.84 -10.14 14.78
CA ASN A 88 4.41 -10.96 15.92
C ASN A 88 3.56 -12.18 15.50
N ALA A 89 2.76 -12.07 14.45
CA ALA A 89 2.03 -13.21 13.90
C ALA A 89 2.98 -14.23 13.28
N VAL A 90 3.94 -13.77 12.48
CA VAL A 90 4.98 -14.62 11.88
C VAL A 90 5.83 -15.31 12.96
N ALA A 91 6.25 -14.59 14.01
CA ALA A 91 6.99 -15.14 15.14
C ALA A 91 6.22 -16.25 15.88
N ARG A 92 4.88 -16.22 15.83
CA ARG A 92 4.00 -17.29 16.39
C ARG A 92 3.68 -18.40 15.40
N GLY A 93 4.33 -18.42 14.23
CA GLY A 93 4.12 -19.46 13.21
C GLY A 93 2.92 -19.23 12.29
N ILE A 94 2.27 -18.04 12.33
CA ILE A 94 1.22 -17.69 11.36
C ILE A 94 1.90 -17.32 10.04
N LYS A 95 1.61 -18.08 9.00
CA LYS A 95 2.27 -17.94 7.71
C LYS A 95 1.57 -16.90 6.84
N ILE A 96 1.97 -15.65 7.00
CA ILE A 96 1.63 -14.55 6.10
C ILE A 96 2.92 -14.15 5.39
N LYS A 97 2.87 -13.95 4.07
CA LYS A 97 4.05 -13.60 3.26
C LYS A 97 4.00 -12.17 2.77
N ILE A 98 5.13 -11.47 2.89
CA ILE A 98 5.37 -10.21 2.19
C ILE A 98 5.82 -10.58 0.77
N VAL A 99 5.03 -10.21 -0.25
CA VAL A 99 5.24 -10.71 -1.61
C VAL A 99 5.65 -9.65 -2.62
N ALA A 100 5.34 -8.37 -2.37
CA ALA A 100 5.73 -7.28 -3.28
C ALA A 100 5.81 -5.93 -2.57
N ASP A 101 6.52 -4.97 -3.20
CA ASP A 101 6.42 -3.55 -2.88
C ASP A 101 5.02 -3.02 -3.20
N LYS A 102 4.52 -2.17 -2.33
CA LYS A 102 3.27 -1.43 -2.54
C LYS A 102 3.49 0.08 -2.49
N ALA A 103 4.45 0.53 -1.70
CA ALA A 103 4.82 1.94 -1.61
C ALA A 103 6.20 2.08 -0.98
N SER A 104 6.99 2.96 -1.55
CA SER A 104 8.32 3.36 -1.08
C SER A 104 8.52 4.86 -1.25
N SER A 105 9.57 5.42 -0.63
CA SER A 105 9.88 6.85 -0.66
C SER A 105 11.23 7.15 -1.34
N PRO A 106 11.40 6.85 -2.64
CA PRO A 106 12.58 7.34 -3.34
C PRO A 106 12.57 8.88 -3.38
N PRO A 107 13.74 9.54 -3.51
CA PRO A 107 13.83 10.99 -3.52
C PRO A 107 12.83 11.65 -4.48
N GLY A 108 12.07 12.63 -3.99
CA GLY A 108 11.01 13.33 -4.71
C GLY A 108 9.63 12.67 -4.65
N TYR A 109 9.49 11.50 -4.02
CA TYR A 109 8.23 10.75 -3.93
C TYR A 109 7.85 10.38 -2.49
N GLY A 110 7.97 11.34 -1.57
CA GLY A 110 7.64 11.19 -0.16
C GLY A 110 6.14 11.34 0.12
N GLY A 111 5.36 10.27 -0.07
CA GLY A 111 3.91 10.29 0.17
C GLY A 111 3.49 10.29 1.63
N THR A 112 4.39 9.95 2.57
CA THR A 112 4.18 10.13 4.01
C THR A 112 4.69 11.51 4.42
N LYS A 113 3.87 12.24 5.17
CA LYS A 113 4.15 13.62 5.59
C LYS A 113 4.08 13.74 7.11
N ILE A 114 5.03 14.46 7.69
CA ILE A 114 4.95 14.93 9.06
C ILE A 114 4.47 16.38 9.00
N LEU A 115 3.30 16.61 9.60
CA LEU A 115 2.61 17.90 9.64
C LEU A 115 2.56 18.41 11.06
N VAL A 116 2.54 19.74 11.23
CA VAL A 116 2.19 20.41 12.47
C VAL A 116 1.05 21.38 12.21
N ARG A 117 0.18 21.61 13.18
CA ARG A 117 -0.89 22.59 13.06
C ARG A 117 -0.35 23.99 12.75
N LYS A 118 -1.02 24.67 11.85
CA LYS A 118 -0.62 26.02 11.40
C LYS A 118 -0.60 27.03 12.53
N ASP A 119 -1.58 26.99 13.46
CA ASP A 119 -1.65 27.92 14.58
C ASP A 119 -0.47 27.76 15.57
N HIS A 120 0.19 26.60 15.63
CA HIS A 120 1.42 26.42 16.41
C HIS A 120 2.61 27.16 15.79
N VAL A 121 2.68 27.23 14.46
CA VAL A 121 3.70 28.01 13.76
C VAL A 121 3.41 29.52 13.92
N GLU A 122 2.15 29.95 13.74
CA GLU A 122 1.74 31.35 13.85
C GLU A 122 1.90 31.91 15.26
N SER A 123 1.65 31.09 16.30
CA SER A 123 1.85 31.49 17.72
C SER A 123 3.30 31.39 18.20
N GLY A 124 4.18 30.78 17.39
CA GLY A 124 5.57 30.48 17.78
C GLY A 124 5.74 29.34 18.76
N ARG A 125 4.71 28.51 18.99
CA ARG A 125 4.80 27.26 19.75
C ARG A 125 5.65 26.21 19.01
N TYR A 126 5.66 26.23 17.69
CA TYR A 126 6.54 25.43 16.83
C TYR A 126 7.43 26.33 15.99
N ARG A 127 8.75 26.22 16.17
CA ARG A 127 9.80 26.95 15.43
C ARG A 127 10.87 26.02 14.88
N SER A 128 11.03 24.83 15.52
CA SER A 128 12.07 23.87 15.21
C SER A 128 11.59 22.45 15.54
N LEU A 129 12.33 21.42 15.13
CA LEU A 129 12.01 20.03 15.43
C LEU A 129 12.02 19.73 16.94
N GLN A 130 12.83 20.45 17.74
CA GLN A 130 12.89 20.32 19.19
C GLN A 130 11.55 20.65 19.87
N ASP A 131 10.75 21.52 19.26
CA ASP A 131 9.44 21.95 19.78
C ASP A 131 8.36 20.86 19.64
N LEU A 132 8.67 19.75 18.95
CA LEU A 132 7.81 18.56 18.92
C LEU A 132 7.71 17.88 20.29
N LYS A 133 8.65 18.15 21.21
CA LYS A 133 8.63 17.57 22.56
C LYS A 133 7.34 17.90 23.29
N GLY A 134 6.66 16.86 23.80
CA GLY A 134 5.38 16.97 24.51
C GLY A 134 4.17 17.22 23.58
N MET A 135 4.35 17.25 22.25
CA MET A 135 3.24 17.36 21.32
C MET A 135 2.49 16.04 21.17
N LYS A 136 1.18 16.16 20.95
CA LYS A 136 0.28 15.06 20.63
C LYS A 136 0.24 14.86 19.12
N ILE A 137 0.71 13.70 18.64
CA ILE A 137 0.91 13.40 17.22
C ILE A 137 -0.01 12.25 16.79
N ALA A 138 -0.88 12.52 15.78
CA ALA A 138 -1.71 11.49 15.20
C ALA A 138 -0.86 10.50 14.38
N MET A 139 -1.03 9.23 14.68
CA MET A 139 -0.43 8.07 14.00
C MET A 139 -1.52 7.16 13.45
N ASN A 140 -1.21 6.33 12.44
CA ASN A 140 -2.22 5.41 11.89
C ASN A 140 -2.48 4.21 12.82
N ALA A 141 -1.43 3.64 13.39
CA ALA A 141 -1.46 2.54 14.36
C ALA A 141 -0.06 2.38 14.99
N PRO A 142 0.08 1.65 16.11
CA PRO A 142 1.37 1.32 16.68
C PRO A 142 2.17 0.39 15.76
N GLY A 143 3.49 0.61 15.64
CA GLY A 143 4.39 -0.29 14.89
C GLY A 143 4.00 -0.45 13.42
N VAL A 144 3.76 0.65 12.73
CA VAL A 144 3.64 0.76 11.27
C VAL A 144 4.69 1.73 10.75
N SER A 145 4.96 1.74 9.44
CA SER A 145 6.11 2.45 8.84
C SER A 145 6.21 3.94 9.21
N ASN A 146 5.10 4.66 9.32
CA ASN A 146 5.15 6.08 9.70
C ASN A 146 5.62 6.31 11.15
N THR A 147 5.58 5.29 12.03
CA THR A 147 6.18 5.38 13.37
C THR A 147 7.70 5.41 13.30
N SER A 148 8.31 4.62 12.39
CA SER A 148 9.75 4.67 12.13
C SER A 148 10.17 6.00 11.51
N THR A 149 9.38 6.52 10.56
CA THR A 149 9.61 7.86 9.96
C THR A 149 9.60 8.95 11.04
N LEU A 150 8.60 8.95 11.93
CA LEU A 150 8.54 9.91 13.04
C LEU A 150 9.72 9.75 13.98
N ASN A 151 10.08 8.52 14.35
CA ASN A 151 11.24 8.27 15.23
C ASN A 151 12.55 8.81 14.62
N THR A 152 12.78 8.56 13.33
CA THR A 152 13.97 9.06 12.63
C THR A 152 14.00 10.59 12.63
N LEU A 153 12.85 11.25 12.40
CA LEU A 153 12.76 12.71 12.48
C LEU A 153 13.10 13.22 13.90
N LEU A 154 12.53 12.61 14.94
CA LEU A 154 12.76 12.99 16.33
C LEU A 154 14.24 12.81 16.72
N GLN A 155 14.85 11.68 16.35
CA GLN A 155 16.28 11.42 16.58
C GLN A 155 17.17 12.47 15.91
N SER A 156 16.83 12.97 14.73
CA SER A 156 17.56 14.05 14.05
C SER A 156 17.55 15.38 14.84
N ALA A 157 16.58 15.55 15.74
CA ALA A 157 16.42 16.68 16.64
C ALA A 157 16.97 16.43 18.05
N GLY A 158 17.58 15.25 18.29
CA GLY A 158 18.05 14.84 19.62
C GLY A 158 16.91 14.41 20.56
N LEU A 159 15.73 14.15 20.04
CA LEU A 159 14.55 13.68 20.78
C LEU A 159 14.42 12.15 20.69
N LYS A 160 13.75 11.56 21.69
CA LYS A 160 13.34 10.16 21.70
C LYS A 160 11.88 10.03 21.24
N TYR A 161 11.49 8.85 20.78
CA TYR A 161 10.08 8.57 20.45
C TYR A 161 9.14 8.79 21.64
N SER A 162 9.61 8.50 22.86
CA SER A 162 8.88 8.74 24.11
C SER A 162 8.77 10.21 24.52
N ASP A 163 9.43 11.14 23.85
CA ASP A 163 9.31 12.58 24.12
C ASP A 163 8.03 13.21 23.54
N VAL A 164 7.27 12.45 22.74
CA VAL A 164 5.98 12.86 22.17
C VAL A 164 4.86 11.93 22.62
N GLU A 165 3.60 12.42 22.61
CA GLU A 165 2.40 11.61 22.82
C GLU A 165 1.85 11.17 21.46
N THR A 166 1.76 9.86 21.19
CA THR A 166 1.14 9.36 19.95
C THR A 166 -0.31 8.96 20.17
N VAL A 167 -1.17 9.30 19.22
CA VAL A 167 -2.61 8.98 19.21
C VAL A 167 -2.93 8.20 17.95
N ASP A 168 -3.46 6.99 18.12
CA ASP A 168 -3.81 6.13 17.01
C ASP A 168 -5.17 6.51 16.42
N LEU A 169 -5.16 6.96 15.16
CA LEU A 169 -6.32 7.36 14.39
C LEU A 169 -6.27 6.75 12.98
N PRO A 170 -7.39 6.32 12.40
CA PRO A 170 -7.45 5.99 10.97
C PRO A 170 -6.98 7.16 10.11
N LEU A 171 -6.27 6.90 9.03
CA LEU A 171 -5.73 7.95 8.13
C LEU A 171 -6.75 9.02 7.72
N PRO A 172 -8.01 8.68 7.37
CA PRO A 172 -9.01 9.69 7.03
C PRO A 172 -9.35 10.67 8.16
N ASP A 173 -9.17 10.28 9.42
CA ASP A 173 -9.55 11.08 10.58
C ASP A 173 -8.47 12.12 10.98
N HIS A 174 -7.24 11.99 10.46
CA HIS A 174 -6.14 12.90 10.77
C HIS A 174 -6.45 14.35 10.40
N VAL A 175 -7.13 14.58 9.25
CA VAL A 175 -7.50 15.94 8.81
C VAL A 175 -8.47 16.60 9.80
N ALA A 176 -9.48 15.86 10.22
CA ALA A 176 -10.43 16.34 11.22
C ALA A 176 -9.77 16.59 12.58
N ALA A 177 -8.85 15.72 13.00
CA ALA A 177 -8.12 15.84 14.25
C ALA A 177 -7.22 17.10 14.29
N LEU A 178 -6.53 17.41 13.20
CA LEU A 178 -5.77 18.66 13.06
C LEU A 178 -6.68 19.88 13.10
N LYS A 179 -7.78 19.87 12.34
CA LYS A 179 -8.75 20.96 12.26
C LYS A 179 -9.43 21.27 13.60
N ASN A 180 -9.87 20.25 14.32
CA ASN A 180 -10.56 20.41 15.61
C ASN A 180 -9.59 20.53 16.81
N LYS A 181 -8.28 20.54 16.54
CA LYS A 181 -7.20 20.74 17.52
C LYS A 181 -7.10 19.61 18.57
N SER A 182 -7.58 18.41 18.28
CA SER A 182 -7.44 17.25 19.17
C SER A 182 -6.04 16.65 19.15
N VAL A 183 -5.23 16.99 18.12
CA VAL A 183 -3.81 16.68 18.01
C VAL A 183 -3.02 17.93 17.62
N ASP A 184 -1.72 17.95 17.93
CA ASP A 184 -0.81 19.05 17.60
C ASP A 184 -0.12 18.86 16.24
N ALA A 185 0.12 17.61 15.87
CA ALA A 185 0.85 17.21 14.69
C ALA A 185 0.28 15.88 14.13
N SER A 186 0.74 15.46 12.97
CA SER A 186 0.31 14.21 12.34
C SER A 186 1.41 13.62 11.47
N ALA A 187 1.62 12.30 11.55
CA ALA A 187 2.37 11.52 10.58
C ALA A 187 1.38 10.75 9.70
N SER A 188 1.11 11.24 8.51
CA SER A 188 0.02 10.76 7.65
C SER A 188 0.47 10.51 6.21
N VAL A 189 -0.32 9.73 5.49
CA VAL A 189 -0.10 9.40 4.07
C VAL A 189 -1.09 10.16 3.21
N GLU A 190 -0.63 10.62 2.03
CA GLU A 190 -1.50 11.30 1.06
C GLU A 190 -2.77 10.47 0.75
N PRO A 191 -3.92 11.12 0.49
CA PRO A 191 -4.11 12.54 0.17
C PRO A 191 -4.49 13.43 1.35
N GLY A 192 -4.57 12.92 2.59
CA GLY A 192 -4.94 13.68 3.78
C GLY A 192 -4.06 14.91 4.04
N PRO A 193 -2.72 14.78 4.02
CA PRO A 193 -1.79 15.89 4.16
C PRO A 193 -2.05 17.04 3.21
N ALA A 194 -2.20 16.78 1.91
CA ALA A 194 -2.48 17.82 0.93
C ALA A 194 -3.81 18.56 1.22
N LEU A 195 -4.83 17.82 1.71
CA LEU A 195 -6.09 18.42 2.11
C LEU A 195 -5.94 19.31 3.34
N ALA A 196 -5.25 18.85 4.39
CA ALA A 196 -5.02 19.62 5.61
C ALA A 196 -4.23 20.91 5.33
N ILE A 197 -3.20 20.84 4.48
CA ILE A 197 -2.39 21.99 4.07
C ILE A 197 -3.26 22.97 3.25
N ARG A 198 -4.00 22.48 2.26
CA ARG A 198 -4.89 23.34 1.43
C ARG A 198 -5.95 24.05 2.26
N ASN A 199 -6.50 23.39 3.25
CA ASN A 199 -7.48 23.98 4.16
C ASN A 199 -6.88 25.03 5.10
N GLY A 200 -5.54 25.09 5.25
CA GLY A 200 -4.86 25.93 6.21
C GLY A 200 -4.88 25.41 7.64
N ASP A 201 -5.20 24.13 7.84
CA ASP A 201 -5.24 23.49 9.15
C ASP A 201 -3.83 23.13 9.65
N ALA A 202 -2.90 22.83 8.72
CA ALA A 202 -1.55 22.39 9.03
C ALA A 202 -0.51 22.90 8.03
N VAL A 203 0.76 22.80 8.40
CA VAL A 203 1.93 23.02 7.54
C VAL A 203 2.81 21.77 7.52
N LEU A 204 3.53 21.57 6.42
CA LEU A 204 4.49 20.49 6.27
C LEU A 204 5.74 20.76 7.14
N ILE A 205 6.16 19.79 7.94
CA ILE A 205 7.48 19.77 8.57
C ILE A 205 8.48 19.16 7.60
N LYS A 206 8.29 17.87 7.26
CA LYS A 206 9.11 17.12 6.30
C LYS A 206 8.32 15.96 5.69
N SER A 207 8.78 15.50 4.53
CA SER A 207 8.31 14.26 3.92
C SER A 207 9.27 13.10 4.22
N ASP A 208 8.79 11.87 4.11
CA ASP A 208 9.57 10.68 4.47
C ASP A 208 10.74 10.42 3.53
N ASP A 209 10.69 10.83 2.28
CA ASP A 209 11.84 10.77 1.36
C ASP A 209 13.01 11.69 1.79
N GLU A 210 12.73 12.75 2.54
CA GLU A 210 13.74 13.62 3.14
C GLU A 210 14.23 13.09 4.51
N ILE A 211 13.40 12.31 5.21
CA ILE A 211 13.67 11.79 6.56
C ILE A 211 14.37 10.43 6.45
N LEU A 212 13.81 9.53 5.64
CA LEU A 212 14.25 8.15 5.49
C LEU A 212 14.15 7.74 4.00
N PRO A 213 15.13 8.16 3.17
CA PRO A 213 15.10 7.90 1.72
C PRO A 213 15.03 6.41 1.39
N ASN A 214 14.23 6.06 0.39
CA ASN A 214 13.97 4.67 -0.04
C ASN A 214 13.32 3.79 1.03
N HIS A 215 12.62 4.37 1.99
CA HIS A 215 11.85 3.64 2.99
C HIS A 215 10.78 2.76 2.35
N GLN A 216 10.63 1.53 2.81
CA GLN A 216 9.54 0.62 2.42
C GLN A 216 8.28 0.96 3.23
N ILE A 217 7.45 1.85 2.72
CA ILE A 217 6.27 2.36 3.44
C ILE A 217 5.21 1.28 3.59
N ALA A 218 4.96 0.54 2.51
CA ALA A 218 3.93 -0.49 2.49
C ALA A 218 4.28 -1.64 1.54
N VAL A 219 3.69 -2.79 1.81
CA VAL A 219 3.92 -4.06 1.10
C VAL A 219 2.59 -4.72 0.73
N LEU A 220 2.63 -5.60 -0.27
CA LEU A 220 1.57 -6.55 -0.56
C LEU A 220 1.81 -7.81 0.24
N LEU A 221 0.76 -8.30 0.89
CA LEU A 221 0.75 -9.48 1.74
C LEU A 221 -0.13 -10.56 1.11
N TYR A 222 0.29 -11.82 1.21
CA TYR A 222 -0.55 -12.99 0.90
C TYR A 222 -0.78 -13.84 2.14
N SER A 223 -2.00 -14.37 2.27
CA SER A 223 -2.28 -15.46 3.20
C SER A 223 -1.58 -16.73 2.74
N GLU A 224 -1.27 -17.64 3.69
CA GLU A 224 -0.65 -18.94 3.37
C GLU A 224 -1.49 -19.74 2.37
N ASP A 225 -2.80 -19.78 2.58
CA ASP A 225 -3.69 -20.55 1.71
C ASP A 225 -3.71 -20.00 0.28
N PHE A 226 -3.66 -18.69 0.13
CA PHE A 226 -3.58 -18.08 -1.19
C PHE A 226 -2.23 -18.35 -1.85
N ALA A 227 -1.13 -18.19 -1.11
CA ALA A 227 0.22 -18.40 -1.62
C ALA A 227 0.48 -19.87 -2.00
N SER A 228 -0.01 -20.85 -1.20
CA SER A 228 0.31 -22.27 -1.37
C SER A 228 -0.78 -23.08 -2.07
N LYS A 229 -2.04 -22.97 -1.61
CA LYS A 229 -3.13 -23.81 -2.13
C LYS A 229 -3.75 -23.24 -3.42
N ARG A 230 -3.61 -21.92 -3.64
CA ARG A 230 -4.13 -21.21 -4.82
C ARG A 230 -3.01 -20.48 -5.57
N ALA A 231 -1.82 -21.07 -5.62
CA ALA A 231 -0.59 -20.46 -6.17
C ALA A 231 -0.75 -19.94 -7.62
N ASP A 232 -1.55 -20.62 -8.45
CA ASP A 232 -1.85 -20.12 -9.81
C ASP A 232 -2.65 -18.82 -9.77
N ALA A 233 -3.70 -18.73 -8.94
CA ALA A 233 -4.46 -17.48 -8.77
C ALA A 233 -3.61 -16.38 -8.14
N ALA A 234 -2.74 -16.71 -7.18
CA ALA A 234 -1.80 -15.77 -6.56
C ALA A 234 -0.80 -15.20 -7.58
N ARG A 235 -0.30 -16.02 -8.52
CA ARG A 235 0.56 -15.56 -9.63
C ARG A 235 -0.20 -14.68 -10.61
N ARG A 236 -1.43 -15.04 -11.00
CA ARG A 236 -2.28 -14.22 -11.86
C ARG A 236 -2.63 -12.87 -11.20
N PHE A 237 -2.94 -12.87 -9.90
CA PHE A 237 -3.12 -11.64 -9.12
C PHE A 237 -1.86 -10.77 -9.15
N MET A 238 -0.68 -11.35 -8.93
CA MET A 238 0.60 -10.64 -8.99
C MET A 238 0.85 -10.04 -10.37
N ARG A 239 0.50 -10.75 -11.47
CA ARG A 239 0.66 -10.23 -12.83
C ARG A 239 -0.23 -9.01 -13.07
N ALA A 240 -1.50 -9.07 -12.68
CA ALA A 240 -2.40 -7.92 -12.74
C ALA A 240 -1.89 -6.74 -11.89
N TYR A 241 -1.38 -7.04 -10.69
CA TYR A 241 -0.82 -6.06 -9.79
C TYR A 241 0.42 -5.36 -10.36
N ILE A 242 1.39 -6.10 -10.89
CA ILE A 242 2.60 -5.51 -11.53
C ILE A 242 2.24 -4.67 -12.75
N ARG A 243 1.28 -5.10 -13.58
CA ARG A 243 0.75 -4.27 -14.68
C ARG A 243 0.22 -2.93 -14.14
N ALA A 244 -0.51 -2.95 -13.04
CA ALA A 244 -1.05 -1.74 -12.41
C ALA A 244 0.03 -0.87 -11.76
N VAL A 245 1.05 -1.46 -11.12
CA VAL A 245 2.22 -0.74 -10.60
C VAL A 245 2.94 0.00 -11.72
N ARG A 246 3.16 -0.65 -12.86
CA ARG A 246 3.79 -0.03 -14.04
C ARG A 246 2.93 1.07 -14.64
N PHE A 247 1.62 0.88 -14.69
CA PHE A 247 0.67 1.93 -15.10
C PHE A 247 0.73 3.15 -14.18
N TYR A 248 0.77 2.90 -12.86
CA TYR A 248 0.94 3.96 -11.87
C TYR A 248 2.26 4.71 -12.04
N ASN A 249 3.38 4.00 -12.25
CA ASN A 249 4.68 4.64 -12.51
C ASN A 249 4.65 5.55 -13.75
N GLY A 250 3.87 5.19 -14.78
CA GLY A 250 3.64 6.05 -15.94
C GLY A 250 2.85 7.33 -15.66
N ALA A 251 2.22 7.45 -14.46
CA ALA A 251 1.58 8.67 -14.00
C ALA A 251 2.54 9.58 -13.20
N LEU A 252 3.72 9.06 -12.79
CA LEU A 252 4.68 9.79 -11.97
C LEU A 252 5.63 10.63 -12.85
N LYS A 253 5.76 11.91 -12.52
CA LYS A 253 6.74 12.80 -13.14
C LYS A 253 7.10 13.92 -12.17
N ASN A 254 8.41 14.14 -11.96
CA ASN A 254 8.93 15.25 -11.14
C ASN A 254 8.26 15.38 -9.75
N GLY A 255 8.04 14.25 -9.05
CA GLY A 255 7.43 14.24 -7.73
C GLY A 255 5.91 14.53 -7.72
N ARG A 256 5.23 14.41 -8.87
CA ARG A 256 3.80 14.69 -9.03
C ARG A 256 3.11 13.60 -9.83
N LEU A 257 1.77 13.60 -9.79
CA LEU A 257 0.92 12.90 -10.76
C LEU A 257 0.78 13.79 -12.00
N ASP A 258 1.80 13.80 -12.86
CA ASP A 258 1.93 14.64 -14.06
C ASP A 258 2.52 13.87 -15.26
N GLY A 259 2.56 12.55 -15.19
CA GLY A 259 2.96 11.67 -16.29
C GLY A 259 1.79 11.34 -17.22
N ALA A 260 2.06 10.51 -18.23
CA ALA A 260 1.09 10.17 -19.27
C ALA A 260 -0.24 9.56 -18.76
N ASN A 261 -0.19 8.83 -17.63
CA ASN A 261 -1.35 8.17 -17.02
C ASN A 261 -1.98 8.97 -15.87
N ALA A 262 -1.55 10.22 -15.63
CA ALA A 262 -1.91 10.98 -14.43
C ALA A 262 -3.41 11.20 -14.29
N ASP A 263 -4.10 11.61 -15.36
CA ASP A 263 -5.54 11.89 -15.33
C ASP A 263 -6.37 10.64 -14.99
N ASP A 264 -6.01 9.48 -15.53
CA ASP A 264 -6.64 8.20 -15.23
C ASP A 264 -6.41 7.82 -13.74
N VAL A 265 -5.18 7.94 -13.26
CA VAL A 265 -4.83 7.63 -11.86
C VAL A 265 -5.56 8.56 -10.89
N ILE A 266 -5.60 9.87 -11.18
CA ILE A 266 -6.34 10.86 -10.39
C ILE A 266 -7.83 10.53 -10.37
N ALA A 267 -8.42 10.18 -11.51
CA ALA A 267 -9.82 9.77 -11.60
C ALA A 267 -10.10 8.55 -10.71
N ILE A 268 -9.30 7.49 -10.86
CA ILE A 268 -9.44 6.24 -10.10
C ILE A 268 -9.30 6.51 -8.58
N LEU A 269 -8.28 7.25 -8.16
CA LEU A 269 -8.04 7.56 -6.76
C LEU A 269 -9.17 8.40 -6.15
N SER A 270 -9.67 9.40 -6.88
CA SER A 270 -10.78 10.25 -6.41
C SER A 270 -12.09 9.47 -6.24
N GLU A 271 -12.29 8.40 -7.00
CA GLU A 271 -13.44 7.51 -6.85
C GLU A 271 -13.26 6.49 -5.72
N ALA A 272 -12.06 5.92 -5.59
CA ALA A 272 -11.81 4.79 -4.70
C ALA A 272 -11.53 5.20 -3.23
N THR A 273 -11.04 6.43 -2.99
CA THR A 273 -10.71 6.91 -1.64
C THR A 273 -11.80 7.86 -1.08
N PRO A 274 -11.78 8.19 0.22
CA PRO A 274 -12.73 9.13 0.81
C PRO A 274 -12.68 10.55 0.22
N ILE A 275 -11.52 11.01 -0.23
CA ILE A 275 -11.33 12.35 -0.78
C ILE A 275 -11.70 12.36 -2.28
N LYS A 276 -12.85 12.98 -2.61
CA LYS A 276 -13.42 12.98 -3.98
C LYS A 276 -12.90 14.08 -4.90
N SER A 277 -12.24 15.09 -4.35
CA SER A 277 -11.72 16.24 -5.12
C SER A 277 -10.49 15.86 -5.93
N ARG A 278 -10.61 15.84 -7.25
CA ARG A 278 -9.48 15.58 -8.17
C ARG A 278 -8.36 16.61 -8.01
N ASP A 279 -8.68 17.85 -7.64
CA ASP A 279 -7.67 18.91 -7.47
C ASP A 279 -6.73 18.63 -6.28
N ILE A 280 -7.17 17.88 -5.28
CA ILE A 280 -6.28 17.44 -4.19
C ILE A 280 -5.18 16.54 -4.73
N TYR A 281 -5.53 15.60 -5.63
CA TYR A 281 -4.55 14.66 -6.18
C TYR A 281 -3.51 15.33 -7.11
N LYS A 282 -3.82 16.51 -7.66
CA LYS A 282 -2.83 17.33 -8.38
C LYS A 282 -1.83 18.01 -7.44
N LEU A 283 -2.18 18.15 -6.15
CA LEU A 283 -1.34 18.80 -5.14
C LEU A 283 -0.46 17.81 -4.37
N ILE A 284 -0.82 16.52 -4.32
CA ILE A 284 -0.06 15.52 -3.56
C ILE A 284 1.37 15.36 -4.07
N THR A 285 2.25 14.92 -3.17
CA THR A 285 3.48 14.21 -3.55
C THR A 285 3.18 12.72 -3.48
N PRO A 286 3.04 12.01 -4.61
CA PRO A 286 2.69 10.59 -4.58
C PRO A 286 3.83 9.76 -3.97
N THR A 287 3.51 8.60 -3.41
CA THR A 287 4.52 7.60 -3.05
C THR A 287 5.17 7.04 -4.30
N GLY A 288 6.47 6.73 -4.24
CA GLY A 288 7.11 5.89 -5.23
C GLY A 288 6.67 4.43 -5.07
N MET A 289 6.90 3.66 -6.11
CA MET A 289 6.72 2.20 -6.13
C MET A 289 7.79 1.59 -7.01
N ASN A 290 8.39 0.49 -6.56
CA ASN A 290 9.29 -0.27 -7.41
C ASN A 290 8.50 -0.82 -8.61
N PRO A 291 8.81 -0.43 -9.86
CA PRO A 291 8.01 -0.81 -11.02
C PRO A 291 8.05 -2.30 -11.34
N ASP A 292 9.03 -3.01 -10.78
CA ASP A 292 9.13 -4.46 -10.83
C ASP A 292 8.59 -5.13 -9.55
N GLY A 293 8.07 -4.37 -8.60
CA GLY A 293 7.44 -4.88 -7.38
C GLY A 293 8.41 -5.43 -6.33
N ARG A 294 9.73 -5.24 -6.47
CA ARG A 294 10.71 -5.78 -5.54
C ARG A 294 10.69 -5.05 -4.20
N VAL A 295 10.71 -5.80 -3.12
CA VAL A 295 10.70 -5.29 -1.73
C VAL A 295 12.09 -4.87 -1.29
N ASN A 296 12.19 -3.73 -0.59
CA ASN A 296 13.42 -3.29 0.07
C ASN A 296 13.56 -3.97 1.45
N LYS A 297 14.19 -5.14 1.50
CA LYS A 297 14.42 -5.89 2.75
C LYS A 297 15.22 -5.12 3.79
N ALA A 298 16.19 -4.29 3.38
CA ALA A 298 16.99 -3.50 4.30
C ALA A 298 16.13 -2.49 5.06
N SER A 299 15.16 -1.88 4.38
CA SER A 299 14.20 -0.98 5.00
C SER A 299 13.24 -1.72 5.96
N LEU A 300 12.78 -2.92 5.60
CA LEU A 300 11.98 -3.74 6.52
C LEU A 300 12.76 -4.13 7.77
N ALA A 301 14.07 -4.42 7.65
CA ALA A 301 14.94 -4.70 8.79
C ALA A 301 15.09 -3.49 9.70
N TYR A 302 15.19 -2.28 9.13
CA TYR A 302 15.22 -1.02 9.89
C TYR A 302 13.95 -0.83 10.74
N ASP A 303 12.77 -1.00 10.13
CA ASP A 303 11.50 -0.90 10.85
C ASP A 303 11.38 -1.96 11.95
N LEU A 304 11.74 -3.21 11.64
CA LEU A 304 11.70 -4.30 12.61
C LEU A 304 12.60 -4.02 13.82
N ALA A 305 13.81 -3.49 13.59
CA ALA A 305 14.73 -3.10 14.68
C ALA A 305 14.12 -2.01 15.57
N PHE A 306 13.52 -0.97 14.98
CA PHE A 306 12.82 0.06 15.72
C PHE A 306 11.63 -0.50 16.50
N TYR A 307 10.81 -1.37 15.91
CA TYR A 307 9.69 -1.97 16.63
C TYR A 307 10.16 -2.86 17.81
N ALA A 308 11.31 -3.51 17.67
CA ALA A 308 11.92 -4.28 18.75
C ALA A 308 12.42 -3.35 19.87
N GLU A 309 13.07 -2.23 19.56
CA GLU A 309 13.49 -1.20 20.50
C GLU A 309 12.29 -0.65 21.31
N GLN A 310 11.14 -0.46 20.65
CA GLN A 310 9.90 -0.03 21.28
C GLN A 310 9.14 -1.14 22.02
N VAL A 311 9.74 -2.33 22.16
CA VAL A 311 9.14 -3.51 22.83
C VAL A 311 7.81 -3.96 22.18
N LEU A 312 7.62 -3.63 20.91
CA LEU A 312 6.43 -4.03 20.13
C LEU A 312 6.56 -5.43 19.53
N ILE A 313 7.77 -5.99 19.48
CA ILE A 313 8.05 -7.33 18.95
C ILE A 313 8.20 -8.32 20.12
N LYS A 314 7.47 -9.45 20.02
CA LYS A 314 7.38 -10.48 21.07
C LYS A 314 7.99 -11.83 20.66
N GLY A 315 9.01 -11.84 19.81
CA GLY A 315 9.66 -13.07 19.37
C GLY A 315 10.70 -12.81 18.28
N ALA A 316 11.45 -13.85 17.92
CA ALA A 316 12.38 -13.76 16.79
C ALA A 316 11.63 -13.75 15.46
N VAL A 317 12.00 -12.84 14.59
CA VAL A 317 11.46 -12.74 13.23
C VAL A 317 12.58 -12.94 12.22
N ASN A 318 12.43 -13.94 11.35
CA ASN A 318 13.31 -14.15 10.22
C ASN A 318 12.69 -13.48 8.97
N LEU A 319 13.28 -12.38 8.52
CA LEU A 319 12.79 -11.66 7.32
C LEU A 319 12.94 -12.48 6.04
N ASP A 320 13.91 -13.40 5.96
CA ASP A 320 14.06 -14.26 4.78
C ASP A 320 12.92 -15.28 4.66
N GLU A 321 12.32 -15.66 5.79
CA GLU A 321 11.12 -16.50 5.80
C GLU A 321 9.84 -15.70 5.60
N ALA A 322 9.81 -14.44 6.09
CA ALA A 322 8.64 -13.56 5.98
C ALA A 322 8.45 -12.99 4.56
N VAL A 323 9.55 -12.79 3.82
CA VAL A 323 9.52 -12.19 2.47
C VAL A 323 9.65 -13.28 1.41
N ASP A 324 8.62 -13.41 0.57
CA ASP A 324 8.59 -14.31 -0.58
C ASP A 324 8.51 -13.53 -1.90
N GLY A 325 9.66 -13.26 -2.50
CA GLY A 325 9.75 -12.59 -3.80
C GLY A 325 9.47 -13.47 -5.00
N SER A 326 9.21 -14.77 -4.82
CA SER A 326 9.08 -15.73 -5.92
C SER A 326 7.94 -15.41 -6.89
N PHE A 327 6.82 -14.85 -6.38
CA PHE A 327 5.68 -14.43 -7.21
C PHE A 327 6.06 -13.28 -8.14
N VAL A 328 6.80 -12.29 -7.64
CA VAL A 328 7.32 -11.18 -8.44
C VAL A 328 8.30 -11.71 -9.49
N GLU A 329 9.29 -12.51 -9.10
CA GLU A 329 10.28 -13.04 -10.04
C GLU A 329 9.67 -13.94 -11.11
N ALA A 330 8.62 -14.71 -10.78
CA ALA A 330 7.89 -15.51 -11.76
C ALA A 330 7.20 -14.62 -12.81
N VAL A 331 6.53 -13.55 -12.36
CA VAL A 331 5.84 -12.61 -13.25
C VAL A 331 6.83 -11.80 -14.10
N LEU A 332 7.99 -11.43 -13.55
CA LEU A 332 9.01 -10.69 -14.30
C LEU A 332 9.64 -11.54 -15.41
N LYS A 333 9.69 -12.87 -15.29
CA LYS A 333 10.09 -13.74 -16.39
C LYS A 333 9.14 -13.67 -17.58
N GLU A 334 7.86 -13.39 -17.34
CA GLU A 334 6.82 -13.29 -18.38
C GLU A 334 6.73 -11.85 -18.93
N LEU A 335 6.71 -10.82 -18.06
CA LEU A 335 6.54 -9.42 -18.47
C LEU A 335 7.85 -8.74 -18.86
N GLY A 336 9.00 -9.32 -18.54
CA GLY A 336 10.31 -8.66 -18.62
C GLY A 336 10.47 -7.56 -17.55
N PRO A 337 11.70 -7.00 -17.38
CA PRO A 337 11.95 -5.87 -16.50
C PRO A 337 11.22 -4.62 -17.02
N TYR A 338 10.86 -3.72 -16.09
CA TYR A 338 10.26 -2.45 -16.47
C TYR A 338 11.19 -1.62 -17.35
N ARG A 339 10.61 -1.03 -18.39
CA ARG A 339 11.27 -0.05 -19.26
C ARG A 339 10.38 1.19 -19.27
N PRO A 340 10.87 2.35 -18.76
CA PRO A 340 10.13 3.60 -18.71
C PRO A 340 9.82 4.17 -20.10
#